data_bd5c8d0ccf8f2355271b5c48db8cfeda
#
_entry.id   bd5c8d0ccf8f2355271b5c48db8cfeda
#
_cell.length_a   1.000
_cell.length_b   1.000
_cell.length_c   1.000
_cell.angle_alpha   90.00
_cell.angle_beta   90.00
_cell.angle_gamma   90.00
#
_symmetry.space_group_name_H-M   'P 1'
#
loop_
_entity.id
_entity.type
_entity.pdbx_description
1 polymer ?
#
loop_
_entity_poly.entity_id
_entity_poly.type
_entity_poly.pdbx_seq_one_letter_code
_entity_poly.pdbx_strand_id
1 'polypeptide(L)'
;MNRLLSILLVSCFVFPAAGAKPIEVLVYSATAWYRHPEIPRINGYLARLGTKHDINISVTENAKDLKPASLKQYDLVLFNNATNLGESVPEDIQKEFVTWFRKGGGIMMIHAGIVQNGTWPELTEIAGCDFDADSEYVEARFVVDPKAEGDPIVAGKKKEFTYTADWLSFNRPVTGLDGVEVLLRLDEKSFDPVREHPLYRDKKPMGDDHPICWRRKVAKGRFFFTGLGHDIRSMDTDFGRGHFVAGIKWTAGRE
;
A
#
# COMPACT_ATOMS: atom_id res chain seq x y z
N MET A 1 -33.52 1.57 70.33
CA MET A 1 -33.36 2.40 69.14
C MET A 1 -32.43 1.65 68.20
N ASN A 2 -32.97 0.81 67.31
CA ASN A 2 -32.21 0.05 66.35
C ASN A 2 -32.09 0.88 64.98
N ARG A 3 -30.89 1.27 64.57
CA ARG A 3 -30.65 1.87 63.28
C ARG A 3 -30.34 0.75 62.31
N LEU A 4 -31.22 0.51 61.37
CA LEU A 4 -30.99 -0.33 60.18
C LEU A 4 -30.06 0.42 59.17
N LEU A 5 -28.89 -0.15 58.91
CA LEU A 5 -27.95 0.34 57.94
C LEU A 5 -28.32 -0.31 56.59
N SER A 6 -28.91 0.46 55.67
CA SER A 6 -29.18 -0.02 54.28
C SER A 6 -27.91 0.07 53.47
N ILE A 7 -27.35 -1.07 53.07
CA ILE A 7 -26.21 -1.17 52.13
C ILE A 7 -26.77 -1.12 50.71
N LEU A 8 -26.48 -0.05 49.99
CA LEU A 8 -26.81 0.10 48.56
C LEU A 8 -25.74 -0.65 47.76
N LEU A 9 -26.06 -1.82 47.20
CA LEU A 9 -25.20 -2.53 46.24
C LEU A 9 -25.30 -1.82 44.89
N VAL A 10 -24.26 -1.06 44.52
CA VAL A 10 -24.11 -0.53 43.18
C VAL A 10 -23.49 -1.63 42.31
N SER A 11 -24.30 -2.31 41.52
CA SER A 11 -23.83 -3.25 40.50
C SER A 11 -23.27 -2.46 39.30
N CYS A 12 -21.94 -2.38 39.19
CA CYS A 12 -21.27 -1.90 38.00
C CYS A 12 -21.48 -2.91 36.87
N PHE A 13 -22.36 -2.61 35.93
CA PHE A 13 -22.42 -3.31 34.65
C PHE A 13 -21.19 -2.93 33.83
N VAL A 14 -20.20 -3.81 33.74
CA VAL A 14 -19.11 -3.71 32.78
C VAL A 14 -19.70 -4.14 31.44
N PHE A 15 -20.07 -3.18 30.61
CA PHE A 15 -20.34 -3.46 29.20
C PHE A 15 -19.01 -3.90 28.54
N PRO A 16 -18.97 -5.05 27.83
CA PRO A 16 -17.80 -5.38 27.03
C PRO A 16 -17.58 -4.23 26.03
N ALA A 17 -16.37 -3.70 26.00
CA ALA A 17 -15.99 -2.73 24.97
C ALA A 17 -16.31 -3.36 23.62
N ALA A 18 -17.15 -2.73 22.81
CA ALA A 18 -17.42 -3.16 21.46
C ALA A 18 -16.06 -3.26 20.74
N GLY A 19 -15.68 -4.46 20.31
CA GLY A 19 -14.43 -4.69 19.60
C GLY A 19 -14.35 -3.73 18.41
N ALA A 20 -13.15 -3.24 18.10
CA ALA A 20 -12.96 -2.37 16.93
C ALA A 20 -13.51 -3.09 15.69
N LYS A 21 -14.23 -2.34 14.84
CA LYS A 21 -14.79 -2.89 13.60
C LYS A 21 -13.63 -3.37 12.70
N PRO A 22 -13.72 -4.53 12.04
CA PRO A 22 -12.72 -4.97 11.08
C PRO A 22 -12.41 -3.88 10.03
N ILE A 23 -11.20 -3.89 9.49
CA ILE A 23 -10.83 -3.04 8.36
C ILE A 23 -11.35 -3.70 7.07
N GLU A 24 -12.13 -2.98 6.30
CA GLU A 24 -12.68 -3.46 5.04
C GLU A 24 -11.80 -3.01 3.87
N VAL A 25 -11.21 -3.96 3.14
CA VAL A 25 -10.28 -3.73 2.03
C VAL A 25 -10.86 -4.26 0.74
N LEU A 26 -10.93 -3.41 -0.28
CA LEU A 26 -11.17 -3.85 -1.66
C LEU A 26 -9.84 -4.01 -2.37
N VAL A 27 -9.46 -5.24 -2.72
CA VAL A 27 -8.29 -5.53 -3.56
C VAL A 27 -8.73 -5.48 -5.02
N TYR A 28 -8.17 -4.55 -5.77
CA TYR A 28 -8.38 -4.41 -7.20
C TYR A 28 -7.17 -4.93 -7.98
N SER A 29 -7.38 -5.87 -8.90
CA SER A 29 -6.31 -6.63 -9.57
C SER A 29 -6.42 -6.65 -11.09
N ALA A 30 -7.27 -5.80 -11.70
CA ALA A 30 -7.32 -5.69 -13.16
C ALA A 30 -6.03 -5.08 -13.72
N THR A 31 -5.67 -5.47 -14.92
CA THR A 31 -4.49 -4.97 -15.64
C THR A 31 -4.85 -4.71 -17.09
N ALA A 32 -4.39 -3.61 -17.65
CA ALA A 32 -4.50 -3.32 -19.08
C ALA A 32 -3.14 -3.36 -19.80
N TRP A 33 -2.06 -3.65 -19.07
CA TRP A 33 -0.71 -3.86 -19.59
C TRP A 33 -0.16 -5.21 -19.09
N TYR A 34 1.05 -5.26 -18.56
CA TYR A 34 1.64 -6.50 -18.06
C TYR A 34 0.85 -7.04 -16.84
N ARG A 35 0.46 -8.31 -16.93
CA ARG A 35 -0.21 -9.00 -15.82
C ARG A 35 0.76 -9.93 -15.11
N HIS A 36 1.05 -9.60 -13.87
CA HIS A 36 1.90 -10.44 -13.02
C HIS A 36 1.25 -11.79 -12.75
N PRO A 37 1.94 -12.92 -12.96
CA PRO A 37 1.37 -14.26 -12.75
C PRO A 37 1.05 -14.55 -11.27
N GLU A 38 1.68 -13.82 -10.34
CA GLU A 38 1.48 -13.98 -8.90
C GLU A 38 0.22 -13.29 -8.35
N ILE A 39 -0.48 -12.47 -9.13
CA ILE A 39 -1.71 -11.77 -8.68
C ILE A 39 -2.70 -12.70 -7.95
N PRO A 40 -3.08 -13.88 -8.47
CA PRO A 40 -4.04 -14.75 -7.77
C PRO A 40 -3.50 -15.29 -6.44
N ARG A 41 -2.18 -15.60 -6.38
CA ARG A 41 -1.53 -16.07 -5.15
C ARG A 41 -1.46 -14.98 -4.10
N ILE A 42 -1.14 -13.74 -4.52
CA ILE A 42 -1.10 -12.57 -3.64
C ILE A 42 -2.50 -12.26 -3.10
N ASN A 43 -3.56 -12.29 -3.93
CA ASN A 43 -4.94 -12.12 -3.48
C ASN A 43 -5.30 -13.15 -2.39
N GLY A 44 -5.01 -14.41 -2.62
CA GLY A 44 -5.22 -15.49 -1.63
C GLY A 44 -4.38 -15.33 -0.37
N TYR A 45 -3.15 -14.82 -0.49
CA TYR A 45 -2.29 -14.53 0.64
C TYR A 45 -2.85 -13.38 1.49
N LEU A 46 -3.25 -12.27 0.87
CA LEU A 46 -3.84 -11.11 1.56
C LEU A 46 -5.10 -11.51 2.33
N ALA A 47 -5.97 -12.35 1.72
CA ALA A 47 -7.16 -12.85 2.39
C ALA A 47 -6.81 -13.66 3.66
N ARG A 48 -5.84 -14.57 3.57
CA ARG A 48 -5.37 -15.36 4.73
C ARG A 48 -4.68 -14.49 5.80
N LEU A 49 -3.90 -13.49 5.37
CA LEU A 49 -3.27 -12.55 6.29
C LEU A 49 -4.34 -11.74 7.02
N GLY A 50 -5.35 -11.27 6.31
CA GLY A 50 -6.44 -10.47 6.85
C GLY A 50 -7.20 -11.17 7.98
N THR A 51 -7.50 -12.47 7.84
CA THR A 51 -8.23 -13.23 8.85
C THR A 51 -7.54 -13.30 10.22
N LYS A 52 -6.22 -13.05 10.28
CA LYS A 52 -5.44 -13.05 11.53
C LYS A 52 -5.33 -11.67 12.18
N HIS A 53 -5.83 -10.63 11.52
CA HIS A 53 -5.59 -9.24 11.92
C HIS A 53 -6.84 -8.36 11.88
N ASP A 54 -8.03 -8.96 11.90
CA ASP A 54 -9.33 -8.25 11.81
C ASP A 54 -9.43 -7.37 10.56
N ILE A 55 -8.97 -7.90 9.41
CA ILE A 55 -9.01 -7.25 8.10
C ILE A 55 -9.82 -8.15 7.16
N ASN A 56 -10.91 -7.63 6.62
CA ASN A 56 -11.72 -8.31 5.63
C ASN A 56 -11.24 -7.92 4.23
N ILE A 57 -10.98 -8.92 3.38
CA ILE A 57 -10.48 -8.74 2.02
C ILE A 57 -11.57 -9.16 1.03
N SER A 58 -11.99 -8.23 0.19
CA SER A 58 -12.79 -8.49 -1.02
C SER A 58 -11.92 -8.28 -2.24
N VAL A 59 -12.04 -9.13 -3.26
CA VAL A 59 -11.22 -9.06 -4.48
C VAL A 59 -12.11 -8.82 -5.68
N THR A 60 -11.71 -7.89 -6.57
CA THR A 60 -12.42 -7.60 -7.81
C THR A 60 -11.48 -7.22 -8.95
N GLU A 61 -11.95 -7.38 -10.17
CA GLU A 61 -11.37 -6.80 -11.39
C GLU A 61 -12.41 -5.94 -12.14
N ASN A 62 -13.57 -5.71 -11.53
CA ASN A 62 -14.64 -4.94 -12.14
C ASN A 62 -14.50 -3.45 -11.79
N ALA A 63 -14.26 -2.60 -12.79
CA ALA A 63 -14.13 -1.15 -12.62
C ALA A 63 -15.33 -0.48 -11.92
N LYS A 64 -16.54 -1.05 -12.06
CA LYS A 64 -17.75 -0.50 -11.40
C LYS A 64 -17.67 -0.55 -9.87
N ASP A 65 -16.87 -1.45 -9.31
CA ASP A 65 -16.67 -1.56 -7.85
C ASP A 65 -15.83 -0.40 -7.29
N LEU A 66 -15.15 0.36 -8.17
CA LEU A 66 -14.44 1.60 -7.80
C LEU A 66 -15.36 2.83 -7.71
N LYS A 67 -16.67 2.69 -7.98
CA LYS A 67 -17.62 3.79 -7.79
C LYS A 67 -17.87 4.08 -6.32
N PRO A 68 -18.06 5.35 -5.91
CA PRO A 68 -18.32 5.73 -4.52
C PRO A 68 -19.46 4.95 -3.85
N ALA A 69 -20.48 4.56 -4.63
CA ALA A 69 -21.60 3.77 -4.10
C ALA A 69 -21.14 2.39 -3.57
N SER A 70 -20.24 1.71 -4.28
CA SER A 70 -19.62 0.44 -3.86
C SER A 70 -18.59 0.65 -2.76
N LEU A 71 -17.82 1.75 -2.83
CA LEU A 71 -16.73 2.03 -1.91
C LEU A 71 -17.16 2.45 -0.49
N LYS A 72 -18.44 2.74 -0.26
CA LYS A 72 -18.98 3.12 1.07
C LYS A 72 -18.70 2.10 2.17
N GLN A 73 -18.54 0.84 1.80
CA GLN A 73 -18.31 -0.26 2.74
C GLN A 73 -16.83 -0.55 2.98
N TYR A 74 -15.92 0.08 2.24
CA TYR A 74 -14.48 -0.15 2.32
C TYR A 74 -13.76 1.03 2.96
N ASP A 75 -12.74 0.74 3.79
CA ASP A 75 -11.84 1.74 4.36
C ASP A 75 -10.75 2.14 3.34
N LEU A 76 -10.34 1.19 2.46
CA LEU A 76 -9.34 1.44 1.41
C LEU A 76 -9.52 0.55 0.20
N VAL A 77 -8.91 0.98 -0.91
CA VAL A 77 -8.67 0.17 -2.10
C VAL A 77 -7.18 -0.16 -2.18
N LEU A 78 -6.87 -1.46 -2.33
CA LEU A 78 -5.52 -1.96 -2.53
C LEU A 78 -5.36 -2.40 -3.99
N PHE A 79 -4.49 -1.71 -4.74
CA PHE A 79 -4.13 -2.08 -6.11
C PHE A 79 -3.01 -3.14 -6.08
N ASN A 80 -3.38 -4.41 -6.31
CA ASN A 80 -2.45 -5.53 -6.37
C ASN A 80 -1.90 -5.70 -7.78
N ASN A 81 -0.71 -5.15 -8.05
CA ASN A 81 -0.07 -5.24 -9.37
C ASN A 81 -0.98 -4.81 -10.53
N ALA A 82 -1.84 -3.84 -10.28
CA ALA A 82 -2.86 -3.36 -11.21
C ALA A 82 -2.27 -2.27 -12.12
N THR A 83 -1.93 -2.63 -13.37
CA THR A 83 -1.19 -1.78 -14.31
C THR A 83 -2.10 -1.09 -15.31
N ASN A 84 -1.74 0.14 -15.75
CA ASN A 84 -2.40 0.93 -16.80
C ASN A 84 -3.93 1.03 -16.62
N LEU A 85 -4.35 1.33 -15.41
CA LEU A 85 -5.76 1.32 -15.03
C LEU A 85 -6.60 2.32 -15.84
N GLY A 86 -6.00 3.42 -16.31
CA GLY A 86 -6.70 4.40 -17.12
C GLY A 86 -7.22 3.87 -18.44
N GLU A 87 -6.68 2.75 -18.95
CA GLU A 87 -7.17 2.09 -20.16
C GLU A 87 -8.38 1.17 -19.90
N SER A 88 -8.56 0.70 -18.66
CA SER A 88 -9.61 -0.27 -18.29
C SER A 88 -10.70 0.31 -17.38
N VAL A 89 -10.40 1.40 -16.67
CA VAL A 89 -11.36 2.10 -15.80
C VAL A 89 -11.94 3.30 -16.56
N PRO A 90 -13.26 3.37 -16.81
CA PRO A 90 -13.90 4.49 -17.47
C PRO A 90 -13.61 5.84 -16.79
N GLU A 91 -13.47 6.91 -17.57
CA GLU A 91 -13.04 8.24 -17.08
C GLU A 91 -13.99 8.83 -16.02
N ASP A 92 -15.29 8.57 -16.12
CA ASP A 92 -16.27 8.99 -15.11
C ASP A 92 -15.99 8.30 -13.77
N ILE A 93 -15.64 7.01 -13.79
CA ILE A 93 -15.26 6.26 -12.58
C ILE A 93 -13.94 6.76 -12.02
N GLN A 94 -12.94 7.06 -12.87
CA GLN A 94 -11.67 7.64 -12.43
C GLN A 94 -11.88 8.93 -11.63
N LYS A 95 -12.69 9.86 -12.14
CA LYS A 95 -13.02 11.15 -11.49
C LYS A 95 -13.76 10.95 -10.16
N GLU A 96 -14.73 10.04 -10.15
CA GLU A 96 -15.49 9.70 -8.94
C GLU A 96 -14.61 9.06 -7.87
N PHE A 97 -13.69 8.16 -8.27
CA PHE A 97 -12.73 7.48 -7.40
C PHE A 97 -11.75 8.49 -6.74
N VAL A 98 -11.16 9.39 -7.52
CA VAL A 98 -10.28 10.46 -7.01
C VAL A 98 -11.03 11.36 -6.03
N THR A 99 -12.30 11.65 -6.32
CA THR A 99 -13.15 12.44 -5.41
C THR A 99 -13.39 11.69 -4.09
N TRP A 100 -13.68 10.39 -4.15
CA TRP A 100 -13.82 9.53 -2.96
C TRP A 100 -12.52 9.51 -2.12
N PHE A 101 -11.37 9.33 -2.77
CA PHE A 101 -10.07 9.35 -2.11
C PHE A 101 -9.85 10.69 -1.40
N ARG A 102 -10.01 11.83 -2.09
CA ARG A 102 -9.79 13.17 -1.50
C ARG A 102 -10.74 13.48 -0.33
N LYS A 103 -11.86 12.78 -0.22
CA LYS A 103 -12.79 12.88 0.92
C LYS A 103 -12.40 12.02 2.12
N GLY A 104 -11.33 11.26 2.04
CA GLY A 104 -10.79 10.47 3.15
C GLY A 104 -10.66 8.97 2.86
N GLY A 105 -10.86 8.53 1.63
CA GLY A 105 -10.60 7.15 1.23
C GLY A 105 -9.11 6.81 1.31
N GLY A 106 -8.81 5.52 1.51
CA GLY A 106 -7.45 5.00 1.50
C GLY A 106 -7.08 4.38 0.15
N ILE A 107 -5.85 4.63 -0.34
CA ILE A 107 -5.27 3.93 -1.49
C ILE A 107 -3.97 3.28 -1.04
N MET A 108 -3.84 1.98 -1.26
CA MET A 108 -2.59 1.25 -1.12
C MET A 108 -2.19 0.67 -2.48
N MET A 109 -0.93 0.82 -2.88
CA MET A 109 -0.38 0.20 -4.07
C MET A 109 0.77 -0.71 -3.70
N ILE A 110 0.77 -1.92 -4.24
CA ILE A 110 1.86 -2.86 -4.07
C ILE A 110 2.53 -3.14 -5.40
N HIS A 111 3.85 -3.08 -5.41
CA HIS A 111 4.73 -3.34 -6.54
C HIS A 111 4.20 -2.66 -7.82
N ALA A 112 3.87 -3.40 -8.88
CA ALA A 112 3.43 -2.82 -10.15
C ALA A 112 2.05 -2.13 -10.10
N GLY A 113 1.38 -2.08 -8.95
CA GLY A 113 0.18 -1.26 -8.80
C GLY A 113 0.39 0.24 -9.07
N ILE A 114 1.64 0.71 -9.00
CA ILE A 114 2.02 2.10 -9.30
C ILE A 114 2.24 2.35 -10.80
N VAL A 115 2.36 1.30 -11.61
CA VAL A 115 2.67 1.40 -13.05
C VAL A 115 1.44 1.84 -13.83
N GLN A 116 1.35 3.12 -14.13
CA GLN A 116 0.22 3.69 -14.84
C GLN A 116 0.58 4.16 -16.27
N ASN A 117 1.88 4.37 -16.56
CA ASN A 117 2.37 4.81 -17.89
C ASN A 117 1.59 6.02 -18.44
N GLY A 118 1.22 6.96 -17.55
CA GLY A 118 0.47 8.16 -17.90
C GLY A 118 -1.02 7.94 -18.21
N THR A 119 -1.54 6.71 -18.09
CA THR A 119 -2.94 6.42 -18.46
C THR A 119 -3.97 6.98 -17.47
N TRP A 120 -3.55 7.23 -16.20
CA TRP A 120 -4.38 7.87 -15.18
C TRP A 120 -3.60 8.97 -14.44
N PRO A 121 -3.53 10.20 -15.01
CA PRO A 121 -2.69 11.27 -14.49
C PRO A 121 -2.98 11.65 -13.02
N GLU A 122 -4.25 11.70 -12.60
CA GLU A 122 -4.60 12.07 -11.23
C GLU A 122 -4.17 11.00 -10.22
N LEU A 123 -4.17 9.72 -10.61
CA LEU A 123 -3.68 8.64 -9.76
C LEU A 123 -2.15 8.72 -9.61
N THR A 124 -1.44 9.02 -10.71
CA THR A 124 -0.01 9.31 -10.71
C THR A 124 0.34 10.53 -9.85
N GLU A 125 -0.48 11.59 -9.91
CA GLU A 125 -0.30 12.77 -9.04
C GLU A 125 -0.44 12.41 -7.55
N ILE A 126 -1.43 11.57 -7.20
CA ILE A 126 -1.62 11.09 -5.82
C ILE A 126 -0.40 10.28 -5.37
N ALA A 127 0.11 9.37 -6.20
CA ALA A 127 1.28 8.57 -5.90
C ALA A 127 2.56 9.42 -5.77
N GLY A 128 2.67 10.48 -6.58
CA GLY A 128 3.80 11.40 -6.63
C GLY A 128 4.77 11.12 -7.79
N CYS A 129 4.72 9.95 -8.39
CA CYS A 129 5.53 9.53 -9.53
C CYS A 129 4.82 8.48 -10.35
N ASP A 130 5.39 8.12 -11.49
CA ASP A 130 5.02 6.97 -12.30
C ASP A 130 6.24 6.09 -12.55
N PHE A 131 6.01 4.88 -13.01
CA PHE A 131 7.03 3.93 -13.42
C PHE A 131 7.92 4.49 -14.56
N ASP A 132 9.20 4.14 -14.54
CA ASP A 132 10.16 4.50 -15.57
C ASP A 132 10.95 3.30 -16.12
N ALA A 133 11.43 2.43 -15.24
CA ALA A 133 12.17 1.21 -15.57
C ALA A 133 12.10 0.21 -14.43
N ASP A 134 12.60 -1.01 -14.65
CA ASP A 134 12.80 -2.02 -13.63
C ASP A 134 14.19 -2.67 -13.75
N SER A 135 14.64 -3.30 -12.66
CA SER A 135 15.85 -4.12 -12.64
C SER A 135 15.56 -5.53 -13.15
N GLU A 136 16.61 -6.33 -13.35
CA GLU A 136 16.48 -7.80 -13.36
C GLU A 136 15.99 -8.30 -11.99
N TYR A 137 15.58 -9.57 -11.94
CA TYR A 137 15.22 -10.22 -10.68
C TYR A 137 16.48 -10.46 -9.83
N VAL A 138 16.78 -9.54 -8.91
CA VAL A 138 18.08 -9.45 -8.22
C VAL A 138 17.92 -9.08 -6.76
N GLU A 139 18.88 -9.47 -5.93
CA GLU A 139 18.96 -9.00 -4.55
C GLU A 139 19.37 -7.53 -4.52
N ALA A 140 18.61 -6.70 -3.79
CA ALA A 140 18.92 -5.30 -3.55
C ALA A 140 18.95 -5.00 -2.05
N ARG A 141 19.79 -4.03 -1.66
CA ARG A 141 19.87 -3.53 -0.30
C ARG A 141 18.84 -2.44 -0.08
N PHE A 142 18.06 -2.63 0.97
CA PHE A 142 17.11 -1.66 1.50
C PHE A 142 17.73 -0.89 2.64
N VAL A 143 17.46 0.40 2.67
CA VAL A 143 17.82 1.31 3.77
C VAL A 143 16.55 1.88 4.38
N VAL A 144 16.38 1.73 5.69
CA VAL A 144 15.30 2.39 6.43
C VAL A 144 15.59 3.88 6.49
N ASP A 145 14.64 4.72 6.05
CA ASP A 145 14.80 6.18 6.17
C ASP A 145 14.98 6.56 7.66
N PRO A 146 15.97 7.38 8.02
CA PRO A 146 16.21 7.74 9.42
C PRO A 146 14.99 8.34 10.12
N LYS A 147 14.10 9.02 9.39
CA LYS A 147 12.85 9.58 9.93
C LYS A 147 11.78 8.53 10.20
N ALA A 148 11.93 7.34 9.62
CA ALA A 148 11.02 6.21 9.79
C ALA A 148 11.48 5.22 10.86
N GLU A 149 12.62 5.47 11.56
CA GLU A 149 13.04 4.61 12.67
C GLU A 149 11.95 4.53 13.74
N GLY A 150 11.53 3.30 14.07
CA GLY A 150 10.44 3.06 15.04
C GLY A 150 9.03 3.07 14.46
N ASP A 151 8.87 3.39 13.16
CA ASP A 151 7.55 3.31 12.50
C ASP A 151 7.08 1.84 12.42
N PRO A 152 5.82 1.53 12.75
CA PRO A 152 5.28 0.17 12.68
C PRO A 152 5.43 -0.51 11.31
N ILE A 153 5.42 0.27 10.22
CA ILE A 153 5.54 -0.26 8.85
C ILE A 153 6.94 -0.84 8.57
N VAL A 154 7.97 -0.31 9.23
CA VAL A 154 9.35 -0.81 9.11
C VAL A 154 9.83 -1.52 10.37
N ALA A 155 8.93 -1.83 11.31
CA ALA A 155 9.26 -2.46 12.57
C ALA A 155 9.96 -3.82 12.37
N GLY A 156 10.90 -4.12 13.27
CA GLY A 156 11.68 -5.36 13.25
C GLY A 156 12.81 -5.40 12.21
N LYS A 157 13.03 -4.32 11.45
CA LYS A 157 14.19 -4.20 10.56
C LYS A 157 15.32 -3.41 11.20
N LYS A 158 16.54 -3.89 10.90
CA LYS A 158 17.77 -3.10 11.09
C LYS A 158 17.76 -1.94 10.09
N LYS A 159 18.69 -1.00 10.24
CA LYS A 159 18.85 0.12 9.31
C LYS A 159 18.99 -0.31 7.85
N GLU A 160 19.57 -1.49 7.62
CA GLU A 160 19.78 -2.08 6.28
C GLU A 160 19.41 -3.56 6.30
N PHE A 161 18.84 -4.03 5.20
CA PHE A 161 18.48 -5.43 4.95
C PHE A 161 18.36 -5.68 3.44
N THR A 162 18.26 -6.95 3.01
CA THR A 162 18.15 -7.30 1.59
C THR A 162 16.89 -8.10 1.29
N TYR A 163 16.40 -7.95 0.07
CA TYR A 163 15.39 -8.79 -0.57
C TYR A 163 15.73 -9.00 -2.05
N THR A 164 15.17 -10.05 -2.64
CA THR A 164 15.28 -10.37 -4.06
C THR A 164 13.93 -10.24 -4.74
N ALA A 165 13.86 -9.39 -5.75
CA ALA A 165 12.74 -9.20 -6.67
C ALA A 165 13.26 -8.44 -7.92
N ASP A 166 12.37 -8.04 -8.82
CA ASP A 166 12.62 -6.92 -9.71
C ASP A 166 12.25 -5.61 -9.01
N TRP A 167 13.06 -4.59 -9.17
CA TRP A 167 12.91 -3.33 -8.45
C TRP A 167 12.54 -2.22 -9.40
N LEU A 168 11.44 -1.53 -9.10
CA LEU A 168 10.91 -0.47 -9.93
C LEU A 168 11.70 0.82 -9.72
N SER A 169 12.09 1.46 -10.81
CA SER A 169 12.56 2.84 -10.86
C SER A 169 11.44 3.78 -11.33
N PHE A 170 11.50 5.03 -10.91
CA PHE A 170 10.43 6.00 -11.14
C PHE A 170 10.94 7.20 -11.96
N ASN A 171 10.04 7.84 -12.69
CA ASN A 171 10.35 9.00 -13.53
C ASN A 171 10.82 10.23 -12.72
N ARG A 172 10.65 10.21 -11.40
CA ARG A 172 11.18 11.21 -10.45
C ARG A 172 11.17 10.65 -9.03
N PRO A 173 12.04 11.12 -8.13
CA PRO A 173 11.93 10.83 -6.71
C PRO A 173 10.70 11.51 -6.11
N VAL A 174 10.12 10.90 -5.09
CA VAL A 174 9.00 11.47 -4.33
C VAL A 174 9.45 12.26 -3.10
N THR A 175 10.72 12.20 -2.77
CA THR A 175 11.32 12.90 -1.63
C THR A 175 11.11 14.40 -1.77
N GLY A 176 10.61 15.02 -0.69
CA GLY A 176 10.35 16.47 -0.66
C GLY A 176 9.01 16.89 -1.25
N LEU A 177 8.22 15.99 -1.84
CA LEU A 177 6.85 16.30 -2.22
C LEU A 177 5.98 16.52 -0.98
N ASP A 178 5.02 17.43 -1.09
CA ASP A 178 4.10 17.74 0.01
C ASP A 178 3.34 16.50 0.49
N GLY A 179 3.32 16.32 1.81
CA GLY A 179 2.66 15.21 2.48
C GLY A 179 3.35 13.84 2.34
N VAL A 180 4.52 13.74 1.69
CA VAL A 180 5.27 12.48 1.52
C VAL A 180 6.18 12.21 2.73
N GLU A 181 6.11 10.98 3.21
CA GLU A 181 7.02 10.40 4.18
C GLU A 181 7.63 9.11 3.56
N VAL A 182 8.93 9.16 3.22
CA VAL A 182 9.67 8.00 2.72
C VAL A 182 9.99 7.08 3.90
N LEU A 183 9.78 5.77 3.72
CA LEU A 183 10.00 4.75 4.75
C LEU A 183 11.18 3.85 4.42
N LEU A 184 11.32 3.47 3.13
CA LEU A 184 12.40 2.62 2.64
C LEU A 184 12.97 3.19 1.34
N ARG A 185 14.30 3.07 1.19
CA ARG A 185 15.04 3.36 -0.03
C ARG A 185 15.79 2.12 -0.50
N LEU A 186 16.10 2.06 -1.77
CA LEU A 186 17.07 1.12 -2.33
C LEU A 186 18.45 1.79 -2.40
N ASP A 187 19.48 1.03 -2.08
CA ASP A 187 20.87 1.41 -2.35
C ASP A 187 21.28 0.87 -3.72
N GLU A 188 21.25 1.73 -4.73
CA GLU A 188 21.58 1.35 -6.12
C GLU A 188 23.04 0.88 -6.31
N LYS A 189 23.92 1.09 -5.31
CA LYS A 189 25.28 0.51 -5.33
C LYS A 189 25.27 -1.00 -5.12
N SER A 190 24.15 -1.58 -4.71
CA SER A 190 23.99 -3.01 -4.47
C SER A 190 23.47 -3.81 -5.66
N PHE A 191 22.93 -3.16 -6.69
CA PHE A 191 22.34 -3.80 -7.86
C PHE A 191 22.34 -2.86 -9.07
N ASP A 192 22.04 -3.37 -10.28
CA ASP A 192 21.78 -2.55 -11.46
C ASP A 192 20.26 -2.21 -11.49
N PRO A 193 19.87 -0.94 -11.32
CA PRO A 193 18.46 -0.56 -11.22
C PRO A 193 17.73 -0.51 -12.56
N VAL A 194 18.44 -0.57 -13.69
CA VAL A 194 17.86 -0.49 -15.03
C VAL A 194 18.36 -1.67 -15.85
N ARG A 195 17.53 -2.70 -16.00
CA ARG A 195 17.90 -3.88 -16.79
C ARG A 195 18.09 -3.54 -18.26
N GLU A 196 18.90 -4.33 -18.95
CA GLU A 196 19.09 -4.21 -20.40
C GLU A 196 17.80 -4.61 -21.13
N HIS A 197 17.07 -3.61 -21.61
CA HIS A 197 15.82 -3.80 -22.34
C HIS A 197 15.63 -2.69 -23.39
N PRO A 198 15.09 -2.98 -24.58
CA PRO A 198 14.91 -1.97 -25.62
C PRO A 198 14.09 -0.74 -25.19
N LEU A 199 13.10 -0.93 -24.31
CA LEU A 199 12.25 0.16 -23.76
C LEU A 199 13.00 1.04 -22.75
N TYR A 200 14.13 0.58 -22.20
CA TYR A 200 14.88 1.28 -21.15
C TYR A 200 16.21 1.85 -21.62
N ARG A 201 16.46 1.85 -22.95
CA ARG A 201 17.74 2.28 -23.53
C ARG A 201 18.19 3.68 -23.10
N ASP A 202 17.22 4.58 -22.88
CA ASP A 202 17.47 5.98 -22.50
C ASP A 202 17.16 6.24 -21.02
N LYS A 203 16.82 5.19 -20.26
CA LYS A 203 16.51 5.31 -18.83
C LYS A 203 17.78 5.37 -17.99
N LYS A 204 17.69 6.01 -16.85
CA LYS A 204 18.83 6.24 -15.96
C LYS A 204 18.50 5.80 -14.54
N PRO A 205 19.51 5.36 -13.78
CA PRO A 205 19.41 5.18 -12.34
C PRO A 205 18.84 6.42 -11.64
N MET A 206 18.10 6.23 -10.54
CA MET A 206 17.63 7.32 -9.70
C MET A 206 18.75 7.85 -8.78
N GLY A 207 19.83 7.08 -8.60
CA GLY A 207 21.00 7.44 -7.81
C GLY A 207 20.78 7.28 -6.30
N ASP A 208 21.31 8.24 -5.53
CA ASP A 208 21.24 8.16 -4.06
C ASP A 208 19.82 8.39 -3.48
N ASP A 209 18.86 8.81 -4.28
CA ASP A 209 17.46 9.01 -3.87
C ASP A 209 16.50 8.09 -4.63
N HIS A 210 16.48 6.80 -4.21
CA HIS A 210 15.59 5.78 -4.77
C HIS A 210 14.57 5.30 -3.71
N PRO A 211 13.49 6.07 -3.45
CA PRO A 211 12.42 5.63 -2.57
C PRO A 211 11.72 4.39 -3.14
N ILE A 212 11.51 3.36 -2.32
CA ILE A 212 10.81 2.12 -2.72
C ILE A 212 9.60 1.82 -1.82
N CYS A 213 9.45 2.58 -0.74
CA CYS A 213 8.26 2.54 0.10
C CYS A 213 8.04 3.93 0.70
N TRP A 214 6.83 4.45 0.55
CA TRP A 214 6.43 5.74 1.12
C TRP A 214 4.94 5.79 1.39
N ARG A 215 4.57 6.76 2.21
CA ARG A 215 3.19 7.13 2.44
C ARG A 215 2.99 8.62 2.19
N ARG A 216 1.76 9.01 1.86
CA ARG A 216 1.42 10.39 1.54
C ARG A 216 0.00 10.72 1.98
N LYS A 217 -0.19 11.93 2.52
CA LYS A 217 -1.51 12.51 2.75
C LYS A 217 -1.80 13.53 1.65
N VAL A 218 -2.93 13.35 0.94
CA VAL A 218 -3.39 14.29 -0.10
C VAL A 218 -4.84 14.66 0.20
N ALA A 219 -5.11 15.93 0.50
CA ALA A 219 -6.36 16.40 1.07
C ALA A 219 -6.70 15.60 2.36
N LYS A 220 -7.81 14.86 2.39
CA LYS A 220 -8.15 13.97 3.51
C LYS A 220 -7.77 12.50 3.25
N GLY A 221 -7.33 12.16 2.04
CA GLY A 221 -6.98 10.80 1.63
C GLY A 221 -5.61 10.35 2.15
N ARG A 222 -5.44 9.04 2.28
CA ARG A 222 -4.18 8.40 2.69
C ARG A 222 -3.71 7.46 1.58
N PHE A 223 -2.53 7.72 1.06
CA PHE A 223 -1.87 6.91 0.04
C PHE A 223 -0.66 6.20 0.63
N PHE A 224 -0.53 4.90 0.37
CA PHE A 224 0.63 4.10 0.74
C PHE A 224 1.12 3.28 -0.46
N PHE A 225 2.41 3.32 -0.69
CA PHE A 225 3.10 2.50 -1.69
C PHE A 225 4.19 1.65 -1.06
N THR A 226 4.33 0.42 -1.51
CA THR A 226 5.48 -0.44 -1.26
C THR A 226 5.89 -1.18 -2.53
N GLY A 227 7.17 -1.16 -2.88
CA GLY A 227 7.75 -1.94 -3.97
C GLY A 227 7.84 -3.44 -3.66
N LEU A 228 7.58 -3.87 -2.42
CA LEU A 228 7.42 -5.29 -2.09
C LEU A 228 6.12 -5.82 -2.68
N GLY A 229 6.07 -7.13 -2.98
CA GLY A 229 4.85 -7.75 -3.51
C GLY A 229 4.91 -8.09 -5.00
N HIS A 230 6.11 -8.19 -5.58
CA HIS A 230 6.29 -8.86 -6.87
C HIS A 230 5.77 -10.30 -6.79
N ASP A 231 6.12 -10.99 -5.71
CA ASP A 231 5.63 -12.31 -5.36
C ASP A 231 5.46 -12.47 -3.84
N ILE A 232 4.89 -13.59 -3.42
CA ILE A 232 4.61 -13.84 -2.00
C ILE A 232 5.87 -14.08 -1.14
N ARG A 233 7.05 -14.33 -1.74
CA ARG A 233 8.28 -14.61 -0.98
C ARG A 233 8.74 -13.40 -0.16
N SER A 234 8.58 -12.19 -0.70
CA SER A 234 8.86 -10.97 0.05
C SER A 234 7.77 -10.62 1.06
N MET A 235 6.53 -11.08 0.82
CA MET A 235 5.37 -10.80 1.66
C MET A 235 5.24 -11.76 2.85
N ASP A 236 5.49 -13.08 2.63
CA ASP A 236 5.33 -14.13 3.64
C ASP A 236 6.60 -14.35 4.46
N THR A 237 7.17 -13.28 4.95
CA THR A 237 8.26 -13.21 5.93
C THR A 237 7.74 -12.57 7.22
N ASP A 238 8.46 -12.69 8.34
CA ASP A 238 8.06 -12.01 9.58
C ASP A 238 7.94 -10.50 9.38
N PHE A 239 8.89 -9.89 8.68
CA PHE A 239 8.81 -8.49 8.32
C PHE A 239 7.66 -8.20 7.36
N GLY A 240 7.56 -8.94 6.24
CA GLY A 240 6.53 -8.71 5.22
C GLY A 240 5.13 -8.74 5.81
N ARG A 241 4.82 -9.74 6.64
CA ARG A 241 3.51 -9.83 7.32
C ARG A 241 3.21 -8.57 8.14
N GLY A 242 4.16 -8.12 8.97
CA GLY A 242 4.02 -6.91 9.77
C GLY A 242 3.90 -5.66 8.91
N HIS A 243 4.75 -5.53 7.89
CA HIS A 243 4.79 -4.43 6.93
C HIS A 243 3.45 -4.21 6.21
N PHE A 244 2.89 -5.29 5.63
CA PHE A 244 1.61 -5.21 4.90
C PHE A 244 0.44 -4.91 5.85
N VAL A 245 0.39 -5.52 7.03
CA VAL A 245 -0.65 -5.25 8.03
C VAL A 245 -0.58 -3.81 8.52
N ALA A 246 0.62 -3.31 8.85
CA ALA A 246 0.79 -1.93 9.29
C ALA A 246 0.47 -0.92 8.19
N GLY A 247 0.87 -1.21 6.93
CA GLY A 247 0.52 -0.40 5.76
C GLY A 247 -1.00 -0.32 5.55
N ILE A 248 -1.71 -1.44 5.64
CA ILE A 248 -3.18 -1.49 5.56
C ILE A 248 -3.80 -0.65 6.68
N LYS A 249 -3.36 -0.83 7.94
CA LYS A 249 -3.86 -0.08 9.09
C LYS A 249 -3.65 1.41 8.92
N TRP A 250 -2.45 1.83 8.55
CA TRP A 250 -2.15 3.24 8.31
C TRP A 250 -3.04 3.82 7.20
N THR A 251 -3.19 3.10 6.09
CA THR A 251 -4.01 3.54 4.94
C THR A 251 -5.49 3.67 5.32
N ALA A 252 -5.98 2.78 6.18
CA ALA A 252 -7.35 2.82 6.72
C ALA A 252 -7.54 3.88 7.84
N GLY A 253 -6.48 4.57 8.30
CA GLY A 253 -6.55 5.49 9.44
C GLY A 253 -6.78 4.80 10.77
N ARG A 254 -6.28 3.59 10.94
CA ARG A 254 -6.43 2.71 12.12
C ARG A 254 -5.07 2.40 12.74
N GLU A 255 -4.25 3.40 13.02
CA GLU A 255 -2.92 3.31 13.65
C GLU A 255 -3.02 2.94 15.13
#